data_5afb327b66bc8a93d3a3ac5ee69660a0
#
_entry.id   5afb327b66bc8a93d3a3ac5ee69660a0
#
_cell.length_a   1.000
_cell.length_b   1.000
_cell.length_c   1.000
_cell.angle_alpha   90.00
_cell.angle_beta   90.00
_cell.angle_gamma   90.00
#
_symmetry.space_group_name_H-M   'P 1'
#
loop_
_entity.id
_entity.type
_entity.pdbx_description
1 polymer ?
#
loop_
_entity_poly.entity_id
_entity_poly.type
_entity_poly.pdbx_seq_one_letter_code
_entity_poly.pdbx_strand_id
1 'polypeptide(L)'
;RPIPPYLMVIAAGPLVEYDLGLTAQGLSEFPPGVRQSVYVVPELADYPPGPFKKAGEIVEYFARMVATFPYEKLAHVQSFTMYGGMENASAIFYANDLFQRRDVSTGIIAHETAHQGFSDAVTPRSWGHLWLSEGFASYFEQLWVQKSEGTDTFRKGMMRLRNEIIN
;
A
#
# COMPACT_ATOMS: atom_id res chain seq x y z
N ARG A 1 3.62 -18.51 -5.06
CA ARG A 1 3.61 -18.72 -3.61
C ARG A 1 2.20 -19.02 -3.13
N PRO A 2 2.00 -19.88 -2.12
CA PRO A 2 0.71 -19.98 -1.43
C PRO A 2 0.46 -18.66 -0.69
N ILE A 3 -0.73 -18.10 -0.87
CA ILE A 3 -1.22 -16.93 -0.13
C ILE A 3 -2.53 -17.31 0.56
N PRO A 4 -2.85 -16.73 1.72
CA PRO A 4 -4.13 -16.95 2.38
C PRO A 4 -5.30 -16.54 1.50
N PRO A 5 -6.42 -17.27 1.52
CA PRO A 5 -7.57 -16.96 0.66
C PRO A 5 -8.14 -15.55 0.83
N TYR A 6 -8.04 -14.95 2.02
CA TYR A 6 -8.58 -13.61 2.28
C TYR A 6 -7.79 -12.50 1.55
N LEU A 7 -6.55 -12.76 1.13
CA LEU A 7 -5.73 -11.86 0.32
C LEU A 7 -6.01 -11.97 -1.18
N MET A 8 -6.83 -12.96 -1.59
CA MET A 8 -7.23 -13.13 -2.98
C MET A 8 -8.45 -12.27 -3.27
N VAL A 9 -8.40 -11.49 -4.34
CA VAL A 9 -9.47 -10.56 -4.69
C VAL A 9 -9.68 -10.49 -6.20
N ILE A 10 -10.91 -10.17 -6.59
CA ILE A 10 -11.29 -9.84 -7.96
C ILE A 10 -12.07 -8.53 -7.94
N ALA A 11 -11.64 -7.56 -8.75
CA ALA A 11 -12.40 -6.36 -9.05
C ALA A 11 -13.01 -6.51 -10.45
N ALA A 12 -14.31 -6.25 -10.57
CA ALA A 12 -14.99 -6.23 -11.85
C ALA A 12 -16.06 -5.12 -11.85
N GLY A 13 -16.09 -4.33 -12.92
CA GLY A 13 -17.03 -3.22 -13.05
C GLY A 13 -16.57 -2.22 -14.12
N PRO A 14 -17.33 -1.14 -14.32
CA PRO A 14 -16.97 -0.06 -15.24
C PRO A 14 -15.86 0.81 -14.65
N LEU A 15 -14.66 0.24 -14.46
CA LEU A 15 -13.50 0.94 -13.90
C LEU A 15 -12.67 1.59 -15.01
N VAL A 16 -12.19 2.79 -14.75
CA VAL A 16 -11.22 3.49 -15.58
C VAL A 16 -9.83 3.19 -15.02
N GLU A 17 -8.94 2.69 -15.86
CA GLU A 17 -7.53 2.47 -15.51
C GLU A 17 -6.72 3.74 -15.73
N TYR A 18 -5.87 4.04 -14.78
CA TYR A 18 -4.84 5.06 -14.87
C TYR A 18 -3.47 4.41 -14.72
N ASP A 19 -2.70 4.32 -15.80
CA ASP A 19 -1.36 3.72 -15.78
C ASP A 19 -0.36 4.68 -15.11
N LEU A 20 0.25 4.24 -14.02
CA LEU A 20 1.31 4.95 -13.30
C LEU A 20 2.71 4.58 -13.81
N GLY A 21 2.79 3.66 -14.76
CA GLY A 21 4.03 3.22 -15.38
C GLY A 21 4.74 2.09 -14.64
N LEU A 22 6.01 1.91 -14.99
CA LEU A 22 6.89 0.88 -14.46
C LEU A 22 7.84 1.48 -13.43
N THR A 23 7.78 0.99 -12.19
CA THR A 23 8.70 1.39 -11.13
C THR A 23 9.93 0.49 -11.16
N ALA A 24 11.12 1.08 -11.25
CA ALA A 24 12.37 0.35 -11.15
C ALA A 24 12.58 -0.19 -9.72
N GLN A 25 13.04 -1.43 -9.63
CA GLN A 25 13.47 -2.02 -8.35
C GLN A 25 15.00 -1.98 -8.30
N GLY A 26 15.58 -0.91 -7.81
CA GLY A 26 16.99 -0.54 -7.91
C GLY A 26 18.05 -1.54 -7.40
N LEU A 27 17.73 -2.79 -7.04
CA LEU A 27 18.66 -3.73 -6.43
C LEU A 27 18.69 -5.12 -7.10
N SER A 28 17.88 -5.39 -8.10
CA SER A 28 17.86 -6.73 -8.70
C SER A 28 17.62 -6.68 -10.21
N GLU A 29 18.25 -7.62 -10.89
CA GLU A 29 18.03 -7.85 -12.31
C GLU A 29 16.65 -8.49 -12.59
N PHE A 30 15.91 -8.92 -11.54
CA PHE A 30 14.62 -9.62 -11.67
C PHE A 30 13.70 -9.40 -10.47
N PRO A 31 12.42 -9.11 -10.71
CA PRO A 31 11.81 -8.70 -11.97
C PRO A 31 12.24 -7.28 -12.37
N PRO A 32 12.21 -6.94 -13.67
CA PRO A 32 12.77 -5.67 -14.17
C PRO A 32 12.03 -4.41 -13.68
N GLY A 33 10.90 -4.58 -12.97
CA GLY A 33 10.12 -3.49 -12.40
C GLY A 33 8.73 -3.95 -11.97
N VAL A 34 8.02 -3.07 -11.28
CA VAL A 34 6.63 -3.24 -10.84
C VAL A 34 5.75 -2.33 -11.67
N ARG A 35 4.84 -2.93 -12.47
CA ARG A 35 3.81 -2.13 -13.15
C ARG A 35 2.77 -1.69 -12.15
N GLN A 36 2.46 -0.39 -12.14
CA GLN A 36 1.46 0.16 -11.24
C GLN A 36 0.33 0.84 -12.00
N SER A 37 -0.90 0.65 -11.53
CA SER A 37 -2.11 1.27 -12.07
C SER A 37 -3.09 1.64 -10.97
N VAL A 38 -3.89 2.68 -11.21
CA VAL A 38 -5.03 3.05 -10.35
C VAL A 38 -6.32 2.76 -11.10
N TYR A 39 -7.28 2.15 -10.44
CA TYR A 39 -8.61 1.84 -10.98
C TYR A 39 -9.67 2.58 -10.18
N VAL A 40 -10.43 3.43 -10.86
CA VAL A 40 -11.49 4.25 -10.25
C VAL A 40 -12.78 4.16 -11.05
N VAL A 41 -13.90 4.47 -10.42
CA VAL A 41 -15.17 4.64 -11.15
C VAL A 41 -15.08 5.81 -12.13
N PRO A 42 -15.85 5.81 -13.25
CA PRO A 42 -15.77 6.85 -14.29
C PRO A 42 -15.97 8.27 -13.75
N GLU A 43 -16.80 8.43 -12.73
CA GLU A 43 -17.13 9.73 -12.10
C GLU A 43 -15.93 10.37 -11.39
N LEU A 44 -14.88 9.57 -11.09
CA LEU A 44 -13.67 10.01 -10.43
C LEU A 44 -12.41 9.85 -11.31
N ALA A 45 -12.59 9.69 -12.60
CA ALA A 45 -11.48 9.51 -13.55
C ALA A 45 -10.50 10.71 -13.59
N ASP A 46 -10.91 11.88 -13.10
CA ASP A 46 -10.06 13.07 -12.97
C ASP A 46 -9.22 13.11 -11.68
N TYR A 47 -9.50 12.21 -10.70
CA TYR A 47 -8.79 12.23 -9.42
C TYR A 47 -7.35 11.68 -9.50
N PRO A 48 -7.08 10.52 -10.11
CA PRO A 48 -5.70 10.11 -10.36
C PRO A 48 -5.00 11.06 -11.34
N PRO A 49 -3.68 11.22 -11.25
CA PRO A 49 -2.75 10.48 -10.40
C PRO A 49 -2.66 10.96 -8.95
N GLY A 50 -3.11 12.18 -8.60
CA GLY A 50 -3.16 12.66 -7.22
C GLY A 50 -2.05 12.13 -6.31
N PRO A 51 -2.39 11.56 -5.14
CA PRO A 51 -1.42 10.99 -4.20
C PRO A 51 -0.67 9.77 -4.77
N PHE A 52 -1.26 9.05 -5.74
CA PHE A 52 -0.66 7.86 -6.35
C PHE A 52 0.59 8.15 -7.19
N LYS A 53 0.89 9.42 -7.51
CA LYS A 53 2.19 9.81 -8.10
C LYS A 53 3.38 9.34 -7.26
N LYS A 54 3.17 9.14 -5.95
CA LYS A 54 4.21 8.66 -5.03
C LYS A 54 4.28 7.14 -4.90
N ALA A 55 3.35 6.39 -5.49
CA ALA A 55 3.30 4.93 -5.34
C ALA A 55 4.60 4.25 -5.82
N GLY A 56 5.15 4.70 -6.96
CA GLY A 56 6.43 4.19 -7.45
C GLY A 56 7.59 4.45 -6.49
N GLU A 57 7.67 5.67 -5.95
CA GLU A 57 8.72 6.04 -4.99
C GLU A 57 8.61 5.24 -3.68
N ILE A 58 7.38 4.92 -3.23
CA ILE A 58 7.14 4.09 -2.04
C ILE A 58 7.64 2.67 -2.28
N VAL A 59 7.27 2.04 -3.40
CA VAL A 59 7.74 0.69 -3.76
C VAL A 59 9.26 0.64 -3.83
N GLU A 60 9.90 1.59 -4.51
CA GLU A 60 11.35 1.67 -4.61
C GLU A 60 12.01 1.84 -3.24
N TYR A 61 11.46 2.70 -2.40
CA TYR A 61 11.97 2.97 -1.06
C TYR A 61 11.96 1.70 -0.20
N PHE A 62 10.85 0.97 -0.17
CA PHE A 62 10.74 -0.26 0.60
C PHE A 62 11.57 -1.40 0.01
N ALA A 63 11.65 -1.50 -1.32
CA ALA A 63 12.51 -2.48 -1.99
C ALA A 63 13.99 -2.29 -1.61
N ARG A 64 14.46 -1.06 -1.47
CA ARG A 64 15.83 -0.75 -1.03
C ARG A 64 16.08 -1.06 0.44
N MET A 65 15.05 -0.98 1.29
CA MET A 65 15.18 -1.20 2.73
C MET A 65 15.11 -2.66 3.13
N VAL A 66 14.31 -3.46 2.44
CA VAL A 66 13.98 -4.83 2.87
C VAL A 66 14.42 -5.86 1.83
N ALA A 67 13.73 -5.90 0.70
CA ALA A 67 13.93 -6.86 -0.38
C ALA A 67 13.15 -6.43 -1.62
N THR A 68 13.47 -7.05 -2.75
CA THR A 68 12.72 -6.89 -3.99
C THR A 68 11.21 -7.05 -3.76
N PHE A 69 10.42 -6.16 -4.33
CA PHE A 69 8.96 -6.22 -4.25
C PHE A 69 8.44 -7.58 -4.76
N PRO A 70 7.51 -8.23 -4.07
CA PRO A 70 7.22 -9.64 -4.31
C PRO A 70 6.39 -9.93 -5.56
N TYR A 71 5.83 -8.92 -6.21
CA TYR A 71 4.91 -9.04 -7.35
C TYR A 71 5.39 -8.24 -8.56
N GLU A 72 4.95 -8.64 -9.76
CA GLU A 72 5.26 -7.99 -11.03
C GLU A 72 4.41 -6.72 -11.26
N LYS A 73 3.30 -6.62 -10.54
CA LYS A 73 2.37 -5.48 -10.60
C LYS A 73 1.86 -5.09 -9.23
N LEU A 74 1.37 -3.87 -9.12
CA LEU A 74 0.60 -3.37 -7.98
C LEU A 74 -0.55 -2.51 -8.50
N ALA A 75 -1.78 -2.98 -8.32
CA ALA A 75 -2.98 -2.21 -8.60
C ALA A 75 -3.46 -1.47 -7.34
N HIS A 76 -3.96 -0.26 -7.54
CA HIS A 76 -4.63 0.54 -6.52
C HIS A 76 -6.09 0.68 -6.93
N VAL A 77 -7.03 0.08 -6.20
CA VAL A 77 -8.41 -0.09 -6.64
C VAL A 77 -9.37 0.61 -5.69
N GLN A 78 -10.18 1.52 -6.20
CA GLN A 78 -11.34 2.05 -5.49
C GLN A 78 -12.37 0.94 -5.27
N SER A 79 -12.84 0.78 -4.03
CA SER A 79 -13.77 -0.31 -3.69
C SER A 79 -14.68 0.07 -2.52
N PHE A 80 -15.64 -0.81 -2.21
CA PHE A 80 -16.53 -0.67 -1.05
C PHE A 80 -16.03 -1.49 0.16
N THR A 81 -14.71 -1.57 0.36
CA THR A 81 -14.15 -2.17 1.59
C THR A 81 -14.57 -1.37 2.83
N MET A 82 -14.71 -2.07 3.96
CA MET A 82 -15.04 -1.46 5.26
C MET A 82 -13.83 -0.80 5.93
N TYR A 83 -12.64 -1.16 5.50
CA TYR A 83 -11.37 -0.62 6.00
C TYR A 83 -10.89 0.51 5.10
N GLY A 84 -10.05 1.40 5.62
CA GLY A 84 -9.46 2.47 4.81
C GLY A 84 -8.68 1.94 3.62
N GLY A 85 -7.90 0.89 3.84
CA GLY A 85 -7.23 0.06 2.84
C GLY A 85 -7.44 -1.42 3.13
N MET A 86 -7.11 -2.25 2.16
CA MET A 86 -7.06 -3.71 2.28
C MET A 86 -5.95 -4.21 1.35
N GLU A 87 -4.99 -4.87 1.94
CA GLU A 87 -3.70 -5.25 1.38
C GLU A 87 -3.75 -6.42 0.39
N ASN A 88 -4.84 -6.67 -0.30
CA ASN A 88 -4.93 -7.82 -1.19
C ASN A 88 -3.72 -7.95 -2.12
N ALA A 89 -3.24 -9.17 -2.27
CA ALA A 89 -1.98 -9.47 -2.95
C ALA A 89 -1.93 -8.91 -4.38
N SER A 90 -0.98 -8.02 -4.65
CA SER A 90 -0.79 -7.31 -5.91
C SER A 90 -1.94 -6.38 -6.34
N ALA A 91 -2.96 -6.17 -5.50
CA ALA A 91 -4.12 -5.31 -5.80
C ALA A 91 -4.72 -4.72 -4.52
N ILE A 92 -4.19 -3.61 -4.04
CA ILE A 92 -4.68 -2.93 -2.83
C ILE A 92 -6.05 -2.31 -3.10
N PHE A 93 -7.01 -2.59 -2.22
CA PHE A 93 -8.34 -2.03 -2.28
C PHE A 93 -8.49 -0.92 -1.24
N TYR A 94 -8.93 0.25 -1.68
CA TYR A 94 -9.16 1.41 -0.82
C TYR A 94 -10.64 1.74 -0.71
N ALA A 95 -11.05 2.24 0.45
CA ALA A 95 -12.43 2.63 0.71
C ALA A 95 -12.92 3.71 -0.26
N ASN A 96 -14.15 3.52 -0.78
CA ASN A 96 -14.78 4.44 -1.71
C ASN A 96 -14.86 5.89 -1.18
N ASP A 97 -15.11 6.06 0.11
CA ASP A 97 -15.25 7.37 0.74
C ASP A 97 -13.95 8.19 0.73
N LEU A 98 -12.78 7.55 0.77
CA LEU A 98 -11.49 8.22 0.59
C LEU A 98 -11.37 8.82 -0.81
N PHE A 99 -11.84 8.12 -1.84
CA PHE A 99 -11.85 8.64 -3.21
C PHE A 99 -12.89 9.75 -3.37
N GLN A 100 -14.10 9.58 -2.84
CA GLN A 100 -15.17 10.58 -2.91
C GLN A 100 -14.75 11.89 -2.25
N ARG A 101 -14.06 11.83 -1.13
CA ARG A 101 -13.51 13.01 -0.43
C ARG A 101 -12.18 13.50 -0.99
N ARG A 102 -11.60 12.77 -1.96
CA ARG A 102 -10.24 13.03 -2.51
C ARG A 102 -9.16 13.07 -1.42
N ASP A 103 -9.29 12.17 -0.43
CA ASP A 103 -8.49 12.15 0.82
C ASP A 103 -7.64 10.88 0.96
N VAL A 104 -7.27 10.26 -0.14
CA VAL A 104 -6.29 9.17 -0.12
C VAL A 104 -4.91 9.78 0.20
N SER A 105 -4.34 9.43 1.34
CA SER A 105 -3.02 9.93 1.74
C SER A 105 -1.89 9.04 1.23
N THR A 106 -0.68 9.59 1.12
CA THR A 106 0.52 8.78 0.81
C THR A 106 0.88 7.86 1.96
N GLY A 107 0.44 8.15 3.19
CA GLY A 107 0.60 7.28 4.36
C GLY A 107 -0.15 5.97 4.18
N ILE A 108 -1.45 6.01 3.84
CA ILE A 108 -2.21 4.78 3.61
C ILE A 108 -1.66 3.99 2.42
N ILE A 109 -1.21 4.66 1.35
CA ILE A 109 -0.57 3.97 0.22
C ILE A 109 0.70 3.25 0.68
N ALA A 110 1.50 3.87 1.53
CA ALA A 110 2.71 3.27 2.09
C ALA A 110 2.38 2.09 3.02
N HIS A 111 1.39 2.23 3.90
CA HIS A 111 0.91 1.18 4.79
C HIS A 111 0.52 -0.08 4.01
N GLU A 112 -0.39 0.04 3.05
CA GLU A 112 -0.86 -1.09 2.25
C GLU A 112 0.24 -1.66 1.32
N THR A 113 1.16 -0.81 0.86
CA THR A 113 2.32 -1.27 0.08
C THR A 113 3.28 -2.09 0.94
N ALA A 114 3.47 -1.73 2.21
CA ALA A 114 4.31 -2.50 3.14
C ALA A 114 3.75 -3.91 3.39
N HIS A 115 2.45 -4.05 3.46
CA HIS A 115 1.77 -5.34 3.59
C HIS A 115 2.09 -6.32 2.47
N GLN A 116 2.42 -5.86 1.27
CA GLN A 116 2.81 -6.76 0.17
C GLN A 116 4.05 -7.60 0.54
N GLY A 117 4.92 -7.06 1.42
CA GLY A 117 6.04 -7.79 2.02
C GLY A 117 5.67 -8.49 3.34
N PHE A 118 4.98 -7.76 4.24
CA PHE A 118 4.65 -8.18 5.61
C PHE A 118 3.15 -8.46 5.76
N SER A 119 2.67 -9.52 5.33
CA SER A 119 1.37 -10.16 5.31
C SER A 119 1.27 -11.11 4.12
N ASP A 120 1.56 -10.61 2.91
CA ASP A 120 1.37 -11.33 1.67
C ASP A 120 2.55 -12.24 1.37
N ALA A 121 3.75 -11.67 1.26
CA ALA A 121 4.97 -12.46 0.97
C ALA A 121 5.44 -13.25 2.20
N VAL A 122 5.30 -12.67 3.39
CA VAL A 122 5.58 -13.32 4.69
C VAL A 122 4.32 -13.25 5.53
N THR A 123 3.51 -14.30 5.45
CA THR A 123 2.20 -14.36 6.10
C THR A 123 2.31 -14.86 7.55
N PRO A 124 1.64 -14.22 8.52
CA PRO A 124 1.53 -14.73 9.87
C PRO A 124 0.87 -16.12 9.91
N ARG A 125 1.39 -17.01 10.75
CA ARG A 125 0.91 -18.39 10.86
C ARG A 125 -0.53 -18.51 11.38
N SER A 126 -0.98 -17.53 12.13
CA SER A 126 -2.33 -17.51 12.72
C SER A 126 -2.76 -16.08 13.02
N TRP A 127 -4.07 -15.86 13.14
CA TRP A 127 -4.66 -14.56 13.48
C TRP A 127 -4.13 -13.94 14.77
N GLY A 128 -3.70 -14.76 15.75
CA GLY A 128 -3.05 -14.27 16.98
C GLY A 128 -1.71 -13.56 16.75
N HIS A 129 -1.14 -13.67 15.55
CA HIS A 129 0.09 -13.00 15.14
C HIS A 129 -0.13 -11.85 14.15
N LEU A 130 -1.38 -11.41 13.97
CA LEU A 130 -1.71 -10.30 13.05
C LEU A 130 -0.96 -9.01 13.39
N TRP A 131 -0.57 -8.82 14.65
CA TRP A 131 0.26 -7.70 15.08
C TRP A 131 1.61 -7.62 14.35
N LEU A 132 2.16 -8.75 13.86
CA LEU A 132 3.37 -8.75 13.03
C LEU A 132 3.11 -8.09 11.67
N SER A 133 1.95 -8.36 11.06
CA SER A 133 1.56 -7.72 9.81
C SER A 133 1.32 -6.22 10.03
N GLU A 134 0.36 -5.88 10.88
CA GLU A 134 -0.07 -4.50 11.13
C GLU A 134 1.01 -3.63 11.76
N GLY A 135 1.79 -4.18 12.69
CA GLY A 135 2.87 -3.45 13.34
C GLY A 135 3.99 -3.10 12.38
N PHE A 136 4.37 -4.02 11.48
CA PHE A 136 5.35 -3.71 10.44
C PHE A 136 4.79 -2.71 9.43
N ALA A 137 3.56 -2.88 8.94
CA ALA A 137 2.95 -1.95 7.99
C ALA A 137 2.85 -0.53 8.58
N SER A 138 2.38 -0.39 9.83
CA SER A 138 2.33 0.89 10.54
C SER A 138 3.71 1.51 10.75
N TYR A 139 4.72 0.71 11.06
CA TYR A 139 6.09 1.22 11.22
C TYR A 139 6.68 1.69 9.88
N PHE A 140 6.50 0.93 8.80
CA PHE A 140 6.96 1.30 7.47
C PHE A 140 6.23 2.52 6.90
N GLU A 141 4.94 2.68 7.20
CA GLU A 141 4.21 3.93 6.95
C GLU A 141 4.94 5.12 7.60
N GLN A 142 5.31 4.99 8.89
CA GLN A 142 6.02 6.07 9.58
C GLN A 142 7.43 6.31 9.02
N LEU A 143 8.14 5.28 8.56
CA LEU A 143 9.42 5.47 7.85
C LEU A 143 9.24 6.23 6.54
N TRP A 144 8.15 5.98 5.82
CA TRP A 144 7.79 6.77 4.64
C TRP A 144 7.49 8.23 5.02
N VAL A 145 6.72 8.47 6.08
CA VAL A 145 6.48 9.82 6.62
C VAL A 145 7.80 10.51 6.98
N GLN A 146 8.73 9.80 7.61
CA GLN A 146 10.06 10.35 7.91
C GLN A 146 10.80 10.81 6.64
N LYS A 147 10.76 9.99 5.59
CA LYS A 147 11.39 10.30 4.30
C LYS A 147 10.74 11.48 3.60
N SER A 148 9.41 11.55 3.59
CA SER A 148 8.64 12.52 2.80
C SER A 148 8.37 13.83 3.53
N GLU A 149 8.24 13.80 4.86
CA GLU A 149 7.79 14.93 5.69
C GLU A 149 8.78 15.32 6.81
N GLY A 150 9.80 14.48 7.04
CA GLY A 150 10.86 14.73 7.98
C GLY A 150 10.68 14.09 9.37
N THR A 151 11.77 14.18 10.15
CA THR A 151 11.90 13.47 11.44
C THR A 151 10.89 13.95 12.51
N ASP A 152 10.51 15.20 12.51
CA ASP A 152 9.59 15.72 13.53
C ASP A 152 8.17 15.19 13.33
N THR A 153 7.70 15.07 12.07
CA THR A 153 6.41 14.43 11.73
C THR A 153 6.45 12.95 12.11
N PHE A 154 7.52 12.26 11.78
CA PHE A 154 7.76 10.86 12.19
C PHE A 154 7.65 10.68 13.70
N ARG A 155 8.35 11.51 14.50
CA ARG A 155 8.30 11.42 15.97
C ARG A 155 6.88 11.59 16.52
N LYS A 156 6.12 12.55 15.99
CA LYS A 156 4.71 12.76 16.37
C LYS A 156 3.85 11.55 16.03
N GLY A 157 4.03 10.96 14.84
CA GLY A 157 3.36 9.73 14.42
C GLY A 157 3.66 8.55 15.35
N MET A 158 4.93 8.32 15.66
CA MET A 158 5.35 7.26 16.58
C MET A 158 4.81 7.45 18.00
N MET A 159 4.74 8.69 18.49
CA MET A 159 4.12 8.97 19.79
C MET A 159 2.62 8.69 19.80
N ARG A 160 1.92 9.01 18.71
CA ARG A 160 0.49 8.68 18.56
C ARG A 160 0.28 7.17 18.60
N LEU A 161 0.99 6.40 17.76
CA LEU A 161 0.91 4.94 17.73
C LEU A 161 1.20 4.32 19.11
N ARG A 162 2.25 4.80 19.78
CA ARG A 162 2.53 4.36 21.15
C ARG A 162 1.35 4.56 22.10
N ASN A 163 0.71 5.72 22.05
CA ASN A 163 -0.42 6.03 22.93
C ASN A 163 -1.67 5.18 22.62
N GLU A 164 -1.90 4.84 21.36
CA GLU A 164 -2.97 3.93 20.94
C GLU A 164 -2.77 2.49 21.46
N ILE A 165 -1.51 2.05 21.63
CA ILE A 165 -1.19 0.70 22.15
C ILE A 165 -1.28 0.64 23.68
N ILE A 166 -0.98 1.73 24.38
CA ILE A 166 -0.85 1.75 25.85
C ILE A 166 -2.19 2.08 26.54
N ASN A 167 -3.12 2.75 25.86
CA ASN A 167 -4.44 3.11 26.38
C ASN A 167 -5.52 2.17 25.90
#